data_e403ae22882b0e09aed9e1856eae1a69
#
_entry.id   e403ae22882b0e09aed9e1856eae1a69
#
_cell.length_a   1.000
_cell.length_b   1.000
_cell.length_c   1.000
_cell.angle_alpha   90.00
_cell.angle_beta   90.00
_cell.angle_gamma   90.00
#
_symmetry.space_group_name_H-M   'P 1'
#
loop_
_entity.id
_entity.type
_entity.pdbx_description
1 polymer ?
#
loop_
_entity_poly.entity_id
_entity_poly.type
_entity_poly.pdbx_seq_one_letter_code
_entity_poly.pdbx_strand_id
1 'polypeptide(L)'
;MTKVIVQGKAQGTVLKTNNPINFLGAVDKKTGIIHDQKCDIFEKTVKDSILVFPHGIGSSVGAYTIYSLKSYESAPLAMICKKADLTVASGCALANIPMIVVSKEQFDSIENGKEVEINTESTTILN
;
A
#
# COMPACT_ATOMS: atom_id res chain seq x y z
N MET A 1 -12.39 -7.27 -10.63
CA MET A 1 -11.65 -6.63 -11.71
C MET A 1 -10.43 -5.90 -11.15
N THR A 2 -9.29 -6.02 -11.78
CA THR A 2 -8.04 -5.42 -11.32
C THR A 2 -7.60 -4.33 -12.28
N LYS A 3 -7.23 -3.17 -11.74
CA LYS A 3 -6.72 -2.06 -12.53
C LYS A 3 -5.29 -1.74 -12.10
N VAL A 4 -4.35 -1.73 -13.04
CA VAL A 4 -2.96 -1.39 -12.76
C VAL A 4 -2.79 0.13 -12.75
N ILE A 5 -2.28 0.66 -11.65
CA ILE A 5 -1.97 2.08 -11.50
C ILE A 5 -0.48 2.33 -11.70
N VAL A 6 0.37 1.51 -11.08
CA VAL A 6 1.82 1.54 -11.27
C VAL A 6 2.29 0.12 -11.52
N GLN A 7 3.00 -0.08 -12.63
CA GLN A 7 3.48 -1.40 -13.05
C GLN A 7 4.62 -1.91 -12.16
N GLY A 8 4.71 -3.23 -12.04
CA GLY A 8 5.81 -3.88 -11.37
C GLY A 8 5.46 -5.27 -10.88
N LYS A 9 6.42 -5.89 -10.21
CA LYS A 9 6.29 -7.22 -9.62
C LYS A 9 6.73 -7.15 -8.17
N ALA A 10 6.04 -7.88 -7.31
CA ALA A 10 6.41 -7.97 -5.90
C ALA A 10 5.89 -9.26 -5.30
N GLN A 11 6.60 -9.74 -4.31
CA GLN A 11 6.18 -10.90 -3.52
C GLN A 11 6.46 -10.60 -2.05
N GLY A 12 5.51 -10.84 -1.19
CA GLY A 12 5.68 -10.59 0.24
C GLY A 12 4.44 -10.93 1.04
N THR A 13 4.53 -10.61 2.32
CA THR A 13 3.46 -10.86 3.28
C THR A 13 2.47 -9.71 3.30
N VAL A 14 1.20 -10.01 3.25
CA VAL A 14 0.13 -9.01 3.31
C VAL A 14 0.06 -8.36 4.70
N LEU A 15 0.08 -7.04 4.71
CA LEU A 15 -0.34 -6.23 5.85
C LEU A 15 -1.63 -5.52 5.45
N LYS A 16 -2.75 -5.96 6.00
CA LYS A 16 -4.07 -5.48 5.60
C LYS A 16 -4.74 -4.68 6.71
N THR A 17 -5.32 -3.54 6.31
CA THR A 17 -6.19 -2.75 7.17
C THR A 17 -7.48 -2.43 6.43
N ASN A 18 -8.58 -2.28 7.18
CA ASN A 18 -9.84 -1.79 6.63
C ASN A 18 -9.99 -0.28 6.82
N ASN A 19 -8.99 0.37 7.41
CA ASN A 19 -8.98 1.82 7.63
C ASN A 19 -8.24 2.53 6.49
N PRO A 20 -8.74 3.68 6.02
CA PRO A 20 -7.95 4.54 5.14
C PRO A 20 -6.66 4.99 5.83
N ILE A 21 -5.62 5.25 5.05
CA ILE A 21 -4.31 5.65 5.59
C ILE A 21 -4.00 7.10 5.22
N ASN A 22 -3.70 7.91 6.23
CA ASN A 22 -3.15 9.25 6.05
C ASN A 22 -1.62 9.14 6.12
N PHE A 23 -0.96 9.06 4.95
CA PHE A 23 0.48 8.84 4.91
C PHE A 23 1.27 9.96 5.58
N LEU A 24 0.84 11.21 5.42
CA LEU A 24 1.54 12.34 6.05
C LEU A 24 1.45 12.27 7.57
N GLY A 25 0.26 12.00 8.11
CA GLY A 25 0.01 12.11 9.55
C GLY A 25 0.20 10.81 10.32
N ALA A 26 0.13 9.66 9.67
CA ALA A 26 0.06 8.37 10.37
C ALA A 26 1.25 7.45 10.15
N VAL A 27 2.11 7.73 9.17
CA VAL A 27 3.22 6.81 8.83
C VAL A 27 4.56 7.49 9.08
N ASP A 28 5.41 6.85 9.88
CA ASP A 28 6.79 7.31 10.07
C ASP A 28 7.60 6.99 8.81
N LYS A 29 8.08 8.02 8.13
CA LYS A 29 8.78 7.85 6.85
C LYS A 29 10.13 7.14 6.97
N LYS A 30 10.73 7.12 8.14
CA LYS A 30 12.04 6.46 8.35
C LYS A 30 11.91 4.98 8.67
N THR A 31 10.83 4.60 9.34
CA THR A 31 10.64 3.22 9.84
C THR A 31 9.47 2.51 9.20
N GLY A 32 8.53 3.24 8.60
CA GLY A 32 7.29 2.68 8.06
C GLY A 32 6.27 2.32 9.13
N ILE A 33 6.51 2.69 10.38
CA ILE A 33 5.61 2.33 11.48
C ILE A 33 4.36 3.21 11.47
N ILE A 34 3.21 2.58 11.66
CA ILE A 34 1.92 3.27 11.74
C ILE A 34 1.73 3.84 13.15
N HIS A 35 1.55 5.16 13.24
CA HIS A 35 1.38 5.88 14.50
C HIS A 35 -0.06 6.29 14.80
N ASP A 36 -1.02 5.91 13.97
CA ASP A 36 -2.44 6.21 14.20
C ASP A 36 -3.04 5.16 15.14
N GLN A 37 -3.32 5.55 16.38
CA GLN A 37 -3.88 4.67 17.42
C GLN A 37 -5.26 4.11 17.05
N LYS A 38 -5.97 4.78 16.16
CA LYS A 38 -7.29 4.33 15.71
C LYS A 38 -7.22 3.32 14.58
N CYS A 39 -6.05 3.13 14.00
CA CYS A 39 -5.85 2.18 12.91
C CYS A 39 -5.62 0.78 13.47
N ASP A 40 -6.23 -0.23 12.84
CA ASP A 40 -6.11 -1.62 13.28
C ASP A 40 -4.70 -2.21 13.06
N ILE A 41 -3.85 -1.51 12.31
CA ILE A 41 -2.42 -1.90 12.17
C ILE A 41 -1.48 -0.94 12.91
N PHE A 42 -1.99 -0.28 13.97
CA PHE A 42 -1.20 0.58 14.83
C PHE A 42 0.06 -0.15 15.35
N GLU A 43 1.19 0.52 15.30
CA GLU A 43 2.52 0.01 15.68
C GLU A 43 3.10 -1.05 14.75
N LYS A 44 2.38 -1.46 13.69
CA LYS A 44 2.93 -2.31 12.64
C LYS A 44 3.72 -1.48 11.65
N THR A 45 4.71 -2.10 10.99
CA THR A 45 5.45 -1.42 9.93
C THR A 45 4.97 -1.86 8.56
N VAL A 46 4.89 -0.91 7.63
CA VAL A 46 4.58 -1.21 6.23
C VAL A 46 5.80 -1.72 5.46
N LYS A 47 6.98 -1.62 6.05
CA LYS A 47 8.24 -2.00 5.41
C LYS A 47 8.19 -3.43 4.90
N ASP A 48 8.55 -3.60 3.62
CA ASP A 48 8.67 -4.88 2.93
C ASP A 48 7.37 -5.70 2.92
N SER A 49 6.22 -5.05 3.15
CA SER A 49 4.91 -5.70 3.09
C SER A 49 4.26 -5.51 1.73
N ILE A 50 3.24 -6.34 1.47
CA ILE A 50 2.22 -6.04 0.46
C ILE A 50 1.11 -5.33 1.23
N LEU A 51 1.08 -4.00 1.12
CA LEU A 51 0.16 -3.17 1.91
C LEU A 51 -1.21 -3.14 1.24
N VAL A 52 -2.23 -3.61 1.96
CA VAL A 52 -3.61 -3.72 1.47
C VAL A 52 -4.49 -2.83 2.32
N PHE A 53 -5.08 -1.80 1.71
CA PHE A 53 -5.90 -0.81 2.42
C PHE A 53 -6.91 -0.20 1.45
N PRO A 54 -8.02 0.41 1.96
CA PRO A 54 -9.06 0.90 1.05
C PRO A 54 -8.61 2.01 0.13
N HIS A 55 -8.02 3.05 0.69
CA HIS A 55 -7.50 4.23 -0.04
C HIS A 55 -6.73 5.12 0.92
N GLY A 56 -6.01 6.09 0.38
CA GLY A 56 -5.39 7.14 1.18
C GLY A 56 -6.39 8.24 1.55
N ILE A 57 -6.09 8.97 2.61
CA ILE A 57 -6.81 10.19 3.02
C ILE A 57 -5.80 11.24 3.46
N GLY A 58 -6.27 12.46 3.66
CA GLY A 58 -5.44 13.54 4.17
C GLY A 58 -4.75 14.34 3.08
N SER A 59 -3.67 15.01 3.45
CA SER A 59 -2.96 15.94 2.59
C SER A 59 -2.31 15.28 1.37
N SER A 60 -2.33 15.97 0.24
CA SER A 60 -1.59 15.55 -0.96
C SER A 60 -0.07 15.50 -0.74
N VAL A 61 0.43 16.17 0.28
CA VAL A 61 1.83 16.08 0.71
C VAL A 61 2.19 14.66 1.13
N GLY A 62 1.20 13.83 1.48
CA GLY A 62 1.41 12.40 1.75
C GLY A 62 2.09 11.65 0.61
N ALA A 63 2.00 12.13 -0.63
CA ALA A 63 2.74 11.54 -1.75
C ALA A 63 4.25 11.60 -1.52
N TYR A 64 4.74 12.68 -0.94
CA TYR A 64 6.17 12.82 -0.60
C TYR A 64 6.56 11.92 0.56
N THR A 65 5.64 11.63 1.48
CA THR A 65 5.88 10.65 2.54
C THR A 65 6.11 9.26 1.93
N ILE A 66 5.30 8.87 0.96
CA ILE A 66 5.47 7.59 0.25
C ILE A 66 6.83 7.55 -0.46
N TYR A 67 7.20 8.61 -1.15
CA TYR A 67 8.51 8.72 -1.79
C TYR A 67 9.64 8.60 -0.75
N SER A 68 9.51 9.26 0.39
CA SER A 68 10.50 9.20 1.48
C SER A 68 10.64 7.81 2.06
N LEU A 69 9.52 7.08 2.22
CA LEU A 69 9.57 5.67 2.64
C LEU A 69 10.50 4.86 1.73
N LYS A 70 10.40 5.05 0.43
CA LYS A 70 11.28 4.36 -0.52
C LYS A 70 12.73 4.77 -0.32
N SER A 71 13.00 6.06 -0.16
CA SER A 71 14.35 6.59 0.07
C SER A 71 15.00 6.04 1.34
N TYR A 72 14.21 5.86 2.39
CA TYR A 72 14.68 5.29 3.66
C TYR A 72 14.65 3.75 3.68
N GLU A 73 14.29 3.12 2.56
CA GLU A 73 14.16 1.66 2.46
C GLU A 73 13.14 1.07 3.45
N SER A 74 12.10 1.85 3.77
CA SER A 74 11.02 1.44 4.67
C SER A 74 9.66 1.35 3.98
N ALA A 75 9.66 1.37 2.65
CA ALA A 75 8.43 1.30 1.86
C ALA A 75 7.87 -0.12 1.78
N PRO A 76 6.55 -0.25 1.56
CA PRO A 76 6.00 -1.53 1.16
C PRO A 76 6.53 -1.94 -0.22
N LEU A 77 6.47 -3.23 -0.51
CA LEU A 77 6.88 -3.79 -1.81
C LEU A 77 5.85 -3.49 -2.89
N ALA A 78 4.59 -3.40 -2.51
CA ALA A 78 3.48 -3.05 -3.39
C ALA A 78 2.28 -2.58 -2.57
N MET A 79 1.34 -1.92 -3.23
CA MET A 79 0.09 -1.47 -2.60
C MET A 79 -1.11 -1.99 -3.37
N ILE A 80 -2.12 -2.47 -2.64
CA ILE A 80 -3.40 -2.93 -3.18
C ILE A 80 -4.49 -2.12 -2.50
N CYS A 81 -5.31 -1.43 -3.30
CA CYS A 81 -6.37 -0.56 -2.82
C CYS A 81 -7.70 -0.89 -3.48
N LYS A 82 -8.81 -0.41 -2.89
CA LYS A 82 -10.13 -0.45 -3.52
C LYS A 82 -10.35 0.76 -4.44
N LYS A 83 -9.62 1.85 -4.19
CA LYS A 83 -9.78 3.10 -4.92
C LYS A 83 -8.41 3.74 -5.12
N ALA A 84 -8.18 4.26 -6.31
CA ALA A 84 -6.97 5.02 -6.63
C ALA A 84 -7.19 6.49 -6.31
N ASP A 85 -6.81 6.92 -5.11
CA ASP A 85 -6.77 8.34 -4.81
C ASP A 85 -5.47 8.94 -5.34
N LEU A 86 -5.50 10.24 -5.64
CA LEU A 86 -4.40 10.92 -6.30
C LEU A 86 -3.10 10.88 -5.48
N THR A 87 -3.20 11.04 -4.18
CA THR A 87 -2.03 11.07 -3.28
C THR A 87 -1.25 9.77 -3.33
N VAL A 88 -1.94 8.64 -3.16
CA VAL A 88 -1.28 7.33 -3.17
C VAL A 88 -0.79 6.98 -4.57
N ALA A 89 -1.59 7.25 -5.59
CA ALA A 89 -1.19 6.99 -6.97
C ALA A 89 0.06 7.78 -7.35
N SER A 90 0.09 9.08 -7.02
CA SER A 90 1.25 9.93 -7.29
C SER A 90 2.49 9.49 -6.51
N GLY A 91 2.31 9.15 -5.23
CA GLY A 91 3.41 8.70 -4.39
C GLY A 91 4.01 7.39 -4.89
N CYS A 92 3.18 6.44 -5.25
CA CYS A 92 3.64 5.15 -5.79
C CYS A 92 4.34 5.33 -7.14
N ALA A 93 3.82 6.21 -8.00
CA ALA A 93 4.46 6.50 -9.29
C ALA A 93 5.85 7.12 -9.08
N LEU A 94 5.97 8.11 -8.20
CA LEU A 94 7.24 8.76 -7.88
C LEU A 94 8.25 7.78 -7.26
N ALA A 95 7.78 6.91 -6.39
CA ALA A 95 8.62 5.97 -5.65
C ALA A 95 8.85 4.66 -6.40
N ASN A 96 8.21 4.47 -7.54
CA ASN A 96 8.26 3.23 -8.31
C ASN A 96 7.81 2.01 -7.48
N ILE A 97 6.71 2.19 -6.76
CA ILE A 97 6.08 1.11 -5.98
C ILE A 97 4.90 0.59 -6.79
N PRO A 98 4.85 -0.71 -7.11
CA PRO A 98 3.70 -1.28 -7.82
C PRO A 98 2.39 -1.02 -7.06
N MET A 99 1.37 -0.58 -7.77
CA MET A 99 0.06 -0.30 -7.18
C MET A 99 -1.05 -0.81 -8.08
N ILE A 100 -1.97 -1.54 -7.50
CA ILE A 100 -3.16 -2.02 -8.20
C ILE A 100 -4.42 -1.67 -7.41
N VAL A 101 -5.52 -1.54 -8.13
CA VAL A 101 -6.86 -1.36 -7.56
C VAL A 101 -7.67 -2.60 -7.87
N VAL A 102 -8.31 -3.15 -6.86
CA VAL A 102 -9.10 -4.37 -6.96
C VAL A 102 -10.56 -4.10 -6.60
N SER A 103 -11.45 -5.01 -6.97
CA SER A 103 -12.85 -4.93 -6.57
C SER A 103 -13.00 -5.15 -5.06
N LYS A 104 -14.17 -4.78 -4.52
CA LYS A 104 -14.48 -5.04 -3.12
C LYS A 104 -14.37 -6.53 -2.79
N GLU A 105 -14.87 -7.39 -3.68
CA GLU A 105 -14.81 -8.85 -3.46
C GLU A 105 -13.37 -9.35 -3.40
N GLN A 106 -12.51 -8.89 -4.30
CA GLN A 106 -11.10 -9.26 -4.28
C GLN A 106 -10.41 -8.72 -3.03
N PHE A 107 -10.69 -7.48 -2.65
CA PHE A 107 -10.15 -6.88 -1.44
C PHE A 107 -10.54 -7.70 -0.22
N ASP A 108 -11.80 -8.06 -0.09
CA ASP A 108 -12.30 -8.83 1.04
C ASP A 108 -11.70 -10.24 1.10
N SER A 109 -11.33 -10.81 -0.04
CA SER A 109 -10.74 -12.14 -0.12
C SER A 109 -9.27 -12.19 0.25
N ILE A 110 -8.57 -11.04 0.23
CA ILE A 110 -7.16 -11.00 0.60
C ILE A 110 -7.04 -11.05 2.12
N GLU A 111 -6.30 -12.03 2.62
CA GLU A 111 -6.15 -12.23 4.07
C GLU A 111 -4.86 -11.63 4.59
N ASN A 112 -4.95 -10.95 5.74
CA ASN A 112 -3.78 -10.44 6.44
C ASN A 112 -2.84 -11.59 6.82
N GLY A 113 -1.53 -11.37 6.66
CA GLY A 113 -0.51 -12.34 7.04
C GLY A 113 -0.20 -13.40 5.98
N LYS A 114 -0.94 -13.44 4.88
CA LYS A 114 -0.68 -14.41 3.79
C LYS A 114 0.44 -13.92 2.88
N GLU A 115 1.18 -14.85 2.30
CA GLU A 115 2.12 -14.55 1.23
C GLU A 115 1.35 -14.39 -0.08
N VAL A 116 1.64 -13.32 -0.81
CA VAL A 116 1.07 -13.10 -2.14
C VAL A 116 2.15 -12.65 -3.11
N GLU A 117 1.92 -12.92 -4.38
CA GLU A 117 2.74 -12.44 -5.47
C GLU A 117 1.88 -11.58 -6.38
N ILE A 118 2.38 -10.39 -6.73
CA ILE A 118 1.73 -9.46 -7.65
C ILE A 118 2.58 -9.36 -8.90
N ASN A 119 1.95 -9.56 -10.05
CA ASN A 119 2.58 -9.34 -11.34
C ASN A 119 1.62 -8.54 -12.21
N THR A 120 1.93 -7.27 -12.42
CA THR A 120 1.05 -6.36 -13.16
C THR A 120 1.03 -6.63 -14.66
N GLU A 121 2.01 -7.33 -15.20
CA GLU A 121 2.01 -7.72 -16.61
C GLU A 121 0.87 -8.68 -16.92
N SER A 122 0.56 -9.58 -15.97
CA SER A 122 -0.55 -10.53 -16.09
C SER A 122 -1.79 -10.10 -15.29
N THR A 123 -1.70 -8.98 -14.55
CA THR A 123 -2.73 -8.49 -13.62
C THR A 123 -3.18 -9.58 -12.63
N THR A 124 -2.25 -10.42 -12.20
CA THR A 124 -2.52 -11.60 -11.38
C THR A 124 -2.06 -11.38 -9.94
N ILE A 125 -2.88 -11.83 -8.99
CA ILE A 125 -2.51 -11.93 -7.57
C ILE A 125 -2.53 -13.41 -7.23
N LEU A 126 -1.39 -13.95 -6.81
CA LEU A 126 -1.25 -15.35 -6.43
C LEU A 126 -1.06 -15.47 -4.93
N ASN A 127 -1.87 -16.29 -4.31
CA ASN A 127 -1.77 -16.58 -2.88
C ASN A 127 -0.85 -17.79 -2.62
#